data_62a7e3cd529e11749eeafe3e298411a7
#
_entry.id   62a7e3cd529e11749eeafe3e298411a7
#
_cell.length_a   1.000
_cell.length_b   1.000
_cell.length_c   1.000
_cell.angle_alpha   90.00
_cell.angle_beta   90.00
_cell.angle_gamma   90.00
#
_symmetry.space_group_name_H-M   'P 1'
#
loop_
_entity.id
_entity.type
_entity.pdbx_description
1 polymer ?
#
loop_
_entity_poly.entity_id
_entity_poly.type
_entity_poly.pdbx_seq_one_letter_code
_entity_poly.pdbx_strand_id
1 'polypeptide(L)'
;MRDGGNIHAVEQSGADWMGFIFYPRSPRYMKYPPSYMPRIQKRVGVFVNSDIDEVTYKAHAYGLDYIQLHGDETPDYCAALRERGLRIIRALSVASEEDLRRAALYPMADFLLFDTPTESYGGSGKRFRWDQLRSYRGPQPFLLSGGLSPDALPALRAFSHPLCMGIDLNSGFETAPAVKDAAAITQFIKSIKHNA
;
A
#
# COMPACT_ATOMS: atom_id res chain seq x y z
N MET A 1 4.20 -9.53 2.89
CA MET A 1 4.06 -10.98 3.11
C MET A 1 5.43 -11.65 3.03
N ARG A 2 5.63 -12.87 3.54
CA ARG A 2 6.94 -13.56 3.51
C ARG A 2 6.85 -15.10 3.56
N ASP A 3 5.68 -15.65 3.89
CA ASP A 3 5.44 -17.09 3.91
C ASP A 3 4.82 -17.54 2.59
N GLY A 4 5.40 -18.57 1.96
CA GLY A 4 4.97 -19.03 0.63
C GLY A 4 3.56 -19.63 0.61
N GLY A 5 3.16 -20.34 1.68
CA GLY A 5 1.81 -20.88 1.80
C GLY A 5 0.76 -19.79 1.98
N ASN A 6 1.07 -18.77 2.79
CA ASN A 6 0.19 -17.63 2.99
C ASN A 6 0.11 -16.75 1.72
N ILE A 7 1.22 -16.57 0.99
CA ILE A 7 1.23 -15.87 -0.30
C ILE A 7 0.29 -16.59 -1.28
N HIS A 8 0.40 -17.93 -1.38
CA HIS A 8 -0.45 -18.71 -2.27
C HIS A 8 -1.94 -18.62 -1.89
N ALA A 9 -2.25 -18.66 -0.60
CA ALA A 9 -3.63 -18.51 -0.12
C ALA A 9 -4.22 -17.12 -0.46
N VAL A 10 -3.43 -16.05 -0.28
CA VAL A 10 -3.87 -14.68 -0.61
C VAL A 10 -3.95 -14.47 -2.13
N GLU A 11 -3.16 -15.17 -2.92
CA GLU A 11 -3.26 -15.11 -4.38
C GLU A 11 -4.67 -15.48 -4.88
N GLN A 12 -5.38 -16.37 -4.19
CA GLN A 12 -6.74 -16.77 -4.51
C GLN A 12 -7.83 -15.80 -3.99
N SER A 13 -7.44 -14.76 -3.25
CA SER A 13 -8.41 -13.85 -2.61
C SER A 13 -9.07 -12.86 -3.57
N GLY A 14 -8.53 -12.68 -4.77
CA GLY A 14 -8.97 -11.67 -5.74
C GLY A 14 -8.34 -10.29 -5.53
N ALA A 15 -7.28 -10.20 -4.71
CA ALA A 15 -6.44 -9.00 -4.64
C ALA A 15 -5.69 -8.80 -5.96
N ASP A 16 -5.52 -7.56 -6.39
CA ASP A 16 -4.85 -7.24 -7.66
C ASP A 16 -3.33 -7.10 -7.48
N TRP A 17 -2.90 -6.64 -6.32
CA TRP A 17 -1.48 -6.40 -5.99
C TRP A 17 -1.11 -7.07 -4.67
N MET A 18 0.17 -7.42 -4.51
CA MET A 18 0.70 -8.03 -3.29
C MET A 18 2.00 -7.36 -2.85
N GLY A 19 2.03 -6.86 -1.61
CA GLY A 19 3.15 -6.12 -1.04
C GLY A 19 4.16 -7.00 -0.31
N PHE A 20 5.45 -6.71 -0.51
CA PHE A 20 6.61 -7.34 0.13
C PHE A 20 7.47 -6.26 0.78
N ILE A 21 7.67 -6.33 2.09
CA ILE A 21 8.35 -5.27 2.84
C ILE A 21 9.83 -5.61 2.97
N PHE A 22 10.68 -4.73 2.44
CA PHE A 22 12.14 -4.83 2.46
C PHE A 22 12.81 -3.94 3.52
N TYR A 23 12.04 -3.44 4.49
CA TYR A 23 12.54 -2.63 5.59
C TYR A 23 12.92 -3.49 6.80
N PRO A 24 14.25 -3.58 7.17
CA PRO A 24 14.70 -4.52 8.21
C PRO A 24 14.11 -4.30 9.60
N ARG A 25 13.70 -3.07 9.94
CA ARG A 25 13.08 -2.76 11.24
C ARG A 25 11.59 -3.12 11.31
N SER A 26 10.99 -3.50 10.19
CA SER A 26 9.59 -3.91 10.17
C SER A 26 9.42 -5.32 10.72
N PRO A 27 8.42 -5.58 11.58
CA PRO A 27 8.09 -6.96 11.98
C PRO A 27 7.60 -7.81 10.81
N ARG A 28 7.31 -7.17 9.65
CA ARG A 28 6.87 -7.80 8.39
C ARG A 28 8.00 -7.97 7.39
N TYR A 29 9.25 -7.71 7.79
CA TYR A 29 10.42 -7.75 6.91
C TYR A 29 10.56 -9.12 6.21
N MET A 30 10.67 -9.08 4.89
CA MET A 30 10.99 -10.24 4.06
C MET A 30 12.52 -10.36 3.91
N LYS A 31 13.15 -11.03 4.89
CA LYS A 31 14.60 -11.20 4.95
C LYS A 31 15.13 -12.14 3.87
N TYR A 32 14.38 -13.19 3.58
CA TYR A 32 14.75 -14.23 2.62
C TYR A 32 13.68 -14.38 1.55
N PRO A 33 14.04 -14.85 0.34
CA PRO A 33 13.05 -15.19 -0.68
C PRO A 33 12.06 -16.22 -0.13
N PRO A 34 10.74 -16.00 -0.27
CA PRO A 34 9.77 -17.01 0.11
C PRO A 34 9.82 -18.19 -0.86
N SER A 35 9.35 -19.36 -0.41
CA SER A 35 9.27 -20.58 -1.23
C SER A 35 8.29 -20.46 -2.41
N TYR A 36 7.43 -19.44 -2.39
CA TYR A 36 6.46 -19.14 -3.43
C TYR A 36 6.31 -17.63 -3.61
N MET A 37 6.28 -17.15 -4.85
CA MET A 37 5.94 -15.77 -5.21
C MET A 37 4.66 -15.77 -6.05
N PRO A 38 3.77 -14.76 -5.92
CA PRO A 38 2.52 -14.74 -6.67
C PRO A 38 2.79 -14.68 -8.18
N ARG A 39 1.93 -15.35 -8.96
CA ARG A 39 2.06 -15.42 -10.42
C ARG A 39 1.07 -14.51 -11.15
N ILE A 40 -0.03 -14.19 -10.48
CA ILE A 40 -1.15 -13.43 -11.07
C ILE A 40 -1.09 -11.97 -10.64
N GLN A 41 -0.85 -11.71 -9.33
CA GLN A 41 -0.85 -10.36 -8.79
C GLN A 41 0.41 -9.58 -9.16
N LYS A 42 0.24 -8.26 -9.30
CA LYS A 42 1.37 -7.34 -9.37
C LYS A 42 2.14 -7.35 -8.04
N ARG A 43 3.46 -7.41 -8.13
CA ARG A 43 4.35 -7.45 -6.98
C ARG A 43 4.80 -6.04 -6.62
N VAL A 44 4.54 -5.63 -5.39
CA VAL A 44 4.93 -4.32 -4.87
C VAL A 44 6.03 -4.49 -3.83
N GLY A 45 7.21 -3.95 -4.05
CA GLY A 45 8.27 -3.89 -3.04
C GLY A 45 8.16 -2.64 -2.20
N VAL A 46 8.08 -2.77 -0.88
CA VAL A 46 7.99 -1.64 0.05
C VAL A 46 9.35 -1.37 0.68
N PHE A 47 9.84 -0.15 0.50
CA PHE A 47 11.15 0.31 0.96
C PHE A 47 11.01 1.55 1.84
N VAL A 48 11.97 1.74 2.74
CA VAL A 48 12.06 2.90 3.63
C VAL A 48 13.51 3.34 3.69
N ASN A 49 13.82 4.47 3.05
CA ASN A 49 15.15 5.10 3.01
C ASN A 49 16.27 4.12 2.63
N SER A 50 15.97 3.21 1.70
CA SER A 50 16.94 2.23 1.20
C SER A 50 17.89 2.88 0.18
N ASP A 51 19.08 2.29 0.01
CA ASP A 51 19.97 2.68 -1.07
C ASP A 51 19.33 2.37 -2.45
N ILE A 52 19.59 3.25 -3.43
CA ILE A 52 18.97 3.15 -4.76
C ILE A 52 19.39 1.89 -5.52
N ASP A 53 20.64 1.44 -5.32
CA ASP A 53 21.16 0.24 -5.97
C ASP A 53 20.57 -1.01 -5.31
N GLU A 54 20.32 -0.98 -3.98
CA GLU A 54 19.59 -2.04 -3.28
C GLU A 54 18.18 -2.17 -3.79
N VAL A 55 17.46 -1.04 -3.96
CA VAL A 55 16.08 -1.05 -4.50
C VAL A 55 16.07 -1.62 -5.91
N THR A 56 17.00 -1.17 -6.77
CA THR A 56 17.12 -1.62 -8.15
C THR A 56 17.41 -3.12 -8.23
N TYR A 57 18.37 -3.59 -7.43
CA TYR A 57 18.69 -5.01 -7.35
C TYR A 57 17.48 -5.86 -6.94
N LYS A 58 16.78 -5.47 -5.86
CA LYS A 58 15.61 -6.20 -5.39
C LYS A 58 14.45 -6.14 -6.37
N ALA A 59 14.26 -5.03 -7.08
CA ALA A 59 13.25 -4.91 -8.12
C ALA A 59 13.43 -6.00 -9.19
N HIS A 60 14.65 -6.19 -9.67
CA HIS A 60 14.96 -7.22 -10.65
C HIS A 60 14.91 -8.63 -10.05
N ALA A 61 15.56 -8.85 -8.91
CA ALA A 61 15.67 -10.17 -8.27
C ALA A 61 14.31 -10.77 -7.90
N TYR A 62 13.34 -9.95 -7.51
CA TYR A 62 12.00 -10.40 -7.11
C TYR A 62 10.94 -10.16 -8.19
N GLY A 63 11.31 -9.57 -9.34
CA GLY A 63 10.39 -9.22 -10.42
C GLY A 63 9.28 -8.28 -9.93
N LEU A 64 9.67 -7.20 -9.26
CA LEU A 64 8.70 -6.24 -8.72
C LEU A 64 8.11 -5.39 -9.84
N ASP A 65 6.80 -5.25 -9.86
CA ASP A 65 6.09 -4.39 -10.81
C ASP A 65 6.09 -2.92 -10.36
N TYR A 66 6.09 -2.69 -9.04
CA TYR A 66 6.10 -1.36 -8.43
C TYR A 66 7.03 -1.30 -7.22
N ILE A 67 7.60 -0.12 -7.03
CA ILE A 67 8.41 0.24 -5.87
C ILE A 67 7.62 1.23 -5.03
N GLN A 68 7.21 0.82 -3.84
CA GLN A 68 6.55 1.70 -2.87
C GLN A 68 7.59 2.31 -1.93
N LEU A 69 7.71 3.62 -1.98
CA LEU A 69 8.61 4.42 -1.15
C LEU A 69 7.82 4.95 0.05
N HIS A 70 8.17 4.46 1.24
CA HIS A 70 7.39 4.69 2.47
C HIS A 70 8.21 5.39 3.57
N GLY A 71 9.35 5.95 3.22
CA GLY A 71 10.23 6.73 4.09
C GLY A 71 10.21 8.23 3.74
N ASP A 72 11.38 8.86 3.84
CA ASP A 72 11.58 10.28 3.56
C ASP A 72 12.28 10.49 2.20
N GLU A 73 12.08 9.56 1.26
CA GLU A 73 12.70 9.63 -0.06
C GLU A 73 12.30 10.92 -0.78
N THR A 74 13.32 11.59 -1.32
CA THR A 74 13.15 12.89 -1.99
C THR A 74 12.54 12.75 -3.40
N PRO A 75 12.02 13.83 -3.98
CA PRO A 75 11.61 13.84 -5.39
C PRO A 75 12.73 13.41 -6.35
N ASP A 76 13.99 13.84 -6.11
CA ASP A 76 15.15 13.46 -6.92
C ASP A 76 15.44 11.96 -6.84
N TYR A 77 15.28 11.37 -5.66
CA TYR A 77 15.39 9.91 -5.48
C TYR A 77 14.33 9.16 -6.31
N CYS A 78 13.09 9.66 -6.32
CA CYS A 78 12.02 9.09 -7.14
C CYS A 78 12.35 9.22 -8.64
N ALA A 79 12.87 10.38 -9.07
CA ALA A 79 13.28 10.60 -10.46
C ALA A 79 14.38 9.63 -10.88
N ALA A 80 15.39 9.44 -10.05
CA ALA A 80 16.51 8.53 -10.33
C ALA A 80 16.05 7.05 -10.45
N LEU A 81 15.04 6.62 -9.68
CA LEU A 81 14.45 5.29 -9.86
C LEU A 81 13.63 5.19 -11.15
N ARG A 82 12.92 6.26 -11.54
CA ARG A 82 12.18 6.31 -12.84
C ARG A 82 13.13 6.22 -14.02
N GLU A 83 14.28 6.89 -13.98
CA GLU A 83 15.32 6.79 -15.01
C GLU A 83 15.87 5.35 -15.16
N ARG A 84 15.81 4.55 -14.09
CA ARG A 84 16.13 3.11 -14.11
C ARG A 84 14.97 2.23 -14.60
N GLY A 85 13.87 2.83 -15.09
CA GLY A 85 12.70 2.12 -15.62
C GLY A 85 11.74 1.57 -14.56
N LEU A 86 11.89 1.94 -13.29
CA LEU A 86 11.05 1.46 -12.21
C LEU A 86 9.77 2.30 -12.06
N ARG A 87 8.65 1.66 -11.74
CA ARG A 87 7.37 2.33 -11.47
C ARG A 87 7.23 2.59 -9.98
N ILE A 88 6.77 3.79 -9.62
CA ILE A 88 6.83 4.31 -8.25
C ILE A 88 5.44 4.50 -7.67
N ILE A 89 5.27 4.00 -6.45
CA ILE A 89 4.18 4.36 -5.54
C ILE A 89 4.80 5.19 -4.41
N ARG A 90 4.43 6.46 -4.28
CA ARG A 90 4.91 7.29 -3.17
C ARG A 90 3.90 7.29 -2.03
N ALA A 91 4.28 6.76 -0.88
CA ALA A 91 3.46 6.82 0.32
C ALA A 91 3.64 8.17 1.02
N LEU A 92 2.53 8.80 1.37
CA LEU A 92 2.47 10.07 2.08
C LEU A 92 1.54 9.92 3.28
N SER A 93 2.03 10.26 4.46
CA SER A 93 1.17 10.37 5.64
C SER A 93 0.33 11.64 5.53
N VAL A 94 -0.98 11.50 5.67
CA VAL A 94 -1.95 12.59 5.50
C VAL A 94 -2.78 12.74 6.76
N ALA A 95 -2.45 13.74 7.58
CA ALA A 95 -3.20 14.14 8.76
C ALA A 95 -3.95 15.48 8.54
N SER A 96 -3.60 16.22 7.50
CA SER A 96 -4.15 17.54 7.19
C SER A 96 -4.23 17.79 5.67
N GLU A 97 -4.94 18.84 5.26
CA GLU A 97 -4.94 19.28 3.85
C GLU A 97 -3.57 19.77 3.38
N GLU A 98 -2.75 20.30 4.27
CA GLU A 98 -1.38 20.72 3.95
C GLU A 98 -0.53 19.52 3.48
N ASP A 99 -0.73 18.35 4.11
CA ASP A 99 -0.01 17.13 3.71
C ASP A 99 -0.34 16.72 2.28
N LEU A 100 -1.57 16.99 1.80
CA LEU A 100 -1.96 16.72 0.42
C LEU A 100 -1.19 17.57 -0.60
N ARG A 101 -0.75 18.78 -0.22
CA ARG A 101 0.06 19.62 -1.12
C ARG A 101 1.43 19.03 -1.40
N ARG A 102 1.95 18.19 -0.48
CA ARG A 102 3.21 17.47 -0.68
C ARG A 102 3.15 16.50 -1.86
N ALA A 103 1.96 16.06 -2.25
CA ALA A 103 1.78 15.23 -3.43
C ALA A 103 2.35 15.88 -4.71
N ALA A 104 2.24 17.20 -4.84
CA ALA A 104 2.75 17.95 -5.98
C ALA A 104 4.28 17.91 -6.12
N LEU A 105 5.00 17.54 -5.05
CA LEU A 105 6.45 17.38 -5.07
C LEU A 105 6.90 16.10 -5.81
N TYR A 106 5.99 15.15 -6.04
CA TYR A 106 6.32 13.84 -6.60
C TYR A 106 5.66 13.57 -7.97
N PRO A 107 5.87 14.44 -8.99
CA PRO A 107 5.23 14.28 -10.29
C PRO A 107 5.65 12.98 -11.00
N MET A 108 6.78 12.38 -10.59
CA MET A 108 7.31 11.13 -11.16
C MET A 108 6.64 9.87 -10.59
N ALA A 109 5.78 9.99 -9.54
CA ALA A 109 5.07 8.84 -9.00
C ALA A 109 3.94 8.41 -9.94
N ASP A 110 3.85 7.11 -10.22
CA ASP A 110 2.74 6.53 -10.99
C ASP A 110 1.47 6.49 -10.14
N PHE A 111 1.63 6.28 -8.83
CA PHE A 111 0.58 6.31 -7.83
C PHE A 111 1.07 7.00 -6.56
N LEU A 112 0.15 7.63 -5.87
CA LEU A 112 0.33 7.98 -4.46
C LEU A 112 -0.33 6.91 -3.59
N LEU A 113 0.18 6.72 -2.39
CA LEU A 113 -0.51 5.98 -1.34
C LEU A 113 -0.73 6.95 -0.19
N PHE A 114 -1.98 7.29 0.09
CA PHE A 114 -2.30 8.14 1.22
C PHE A 114 -2.52 7.27 2.47
N ASP A 115 -1.56 7.32 3.37
CA ASP A 115 -1.62 6.64 4.66
C ASP A 115 -2.20 7.61 5.71
N THR A 116 -3.45 7.35 6.09
CA THR A 116 -4.14 8.19 7.07
C THR A 116 -4.00 7.59 8.46
N PRO A 117 -3.47 8.35 9.44
CA PRO A 117 -3.37 7.86 10.79
C PRO A 117 -4.75 7.56 11.37
N THR A 118 -4.88 6.41 12.04
CA THR A 118 -6.07 6.08 12.81
C THR A 118 -5.96 6.69 14.20
N GLU A 119 -6.84 7.61 14.54
CA GLU A 119 -6.98 8.04 15.94
C GLU A 119 -7.71 6.95 16.72
N SER A 120 -7.00 6.30 17.65
CA SER A 120 -7.64 5.47 18.67
C SER A 120 -8.05 6.36 19.84
N TYR A 121 -9.29 6.88 19.82
CA TYR A 121 -9.91 7.38 21.04
C TYR A 121 -10.58 6.23 21.79
N GLY A 122 -10.33 6.14 23.08
CA GLY A 122 -10.96 5.17 23.95
C GLY A 122 -12.50 5.21 23.84
N GLY A 123 -13.09 4.06 23.45
CA GLY A 123 -14.54 3.91 23.26
C GLY A 123 -14.96 3.87 21.79
N SER A 124 -15.06 2.70 21.21
CA SER A 124 -15.87 2.27 20.04
C SER A 124 -15.98 3.17 18.80
N GLY A 125 -14.92 3.83 18.34
CA GLY A 125 -15.03 4.61 17.12
C GLY A 125 -13.70 4.97 16.49
N LYS A 126 -13.14 4.06 15.68
CA LYS A 126 -12.07 4.40 14.73
C LYS A 126 -12.68 5.33 13.68
N ARG A 127 -12.44 6.64 13.77
CA ARG A 127 -12.78 7.56 12.70
C ARG A 127 -11.68 7.51 11.66
N PHE A 128 -11.99 6.93 10.50
CA PHE A 128 -11.17 7.09 9.31
C PHE A 128 -11.28 8.53 8.84
N ARG A 129 -10.16 9.23 8.74
CA ARG A 129 -10.14 10.65 8.31
C ARG A 129 -9.99 10.78 6.79
N TRP A 130 -10.66 9.94 6.04
CA TRP A 130 -10.62 9.97 4.57
C TRP A 130 -11.35 11.17 3.96
N ASP A 131 -12.18 11.85 4.73
CA ASP A 131 -12.87 13.04 4.24
C ASP A 131 -11.90 14.13 3.76
N GLN A 132 -10.72 14.23 4.38
CA GLN A 132 -9.68 15.16 3.94
C GLN A 132 -9.19 14.85 2.52
N LEU A 133 -9.18 13.59 2.11
CA LEU A 133 -8.74 13.18 0.77
C LEU A 133 -9.72 13.64 -0.32
N ARG A 134 -10.96 14.02 0.04
CA ARG A 134 -11.93 14.59 -0.91
C ARG A 134 -11.47 15.93 -1.50
N SER A 135 -10.57 16.65 -0.79
CA SER A 135 -9.96 17.91 -1.26
C SER A 135 -8.75 17.71 -2.16
N TYR A 136 -8.27 16.48 -2.35
CA TYR A 136 -7.15 16.22 -3.24
C TYR A 136 -7.47 16.64 -4.69
N ARG A 137 -6.55 17.41 -5.31
CA ARG A 137 -6.68 17.95 -6.67
C ARG A 137 -5.43 17.72 -7.53
N GLY A 138 -4.50 16.89 -7.04
CA GLY A 138 -3.33 16.51 -7.83
C GLY A 138 -3.71 15.63 -9.04
N PRO A 139 -2.80 15.47 -10.00
CA PRO A 139 -3.06 14.68 -11.21
C PRO A 139 -2.87 13.17 -11.01
N GLN A 140 -2.14 12.73 -9.98
CA GLN A 140 -1.81 11.32 -9.81
C GLN A 140 -2.98 10.54 -9.20
N PRO A 141 -3.26 9.32 -9.71
CA PRO A 141 -4.14 8.40 -9.04
C PRO A 141 -3.55 7.97 -7.69
N PHE A 142 -4.42 7.58 -6.76
CA PHE A 142 -3.96 7.17 -5.43
C PHE A 142 -4.63 5.91 -4.91
N LEU A 143 -3.93 5.29 -3.97
CA LEU A 143 -4.40 4.20 -3.13
C LEU A 143 -4.71 4.73 -1.73
N LEU A 144 -5.81 4.27 -1.17
CA LEU A 144 -6.22 4.59 0.19
C LEU A 144 -5.63 3.59 1.17
N SER A 145 -4.91 4.07 2.18
CA SER A 145 -4.31 3.27 3.25
C SER A 145 -4.64 3.87 4.62
N GLY A 146 -4.19 3.20 5.68
CA GLY A 146 -4.37 3.61 7.07
C GLY A 146 -5.57 2.97 7.75
N GLY A 147 -5.27 2.06 8.69
CA GLY A 147 -6.23 1.45 9.60
C GLY A 147 -7.38 0.64 8.99
N LEU A 148 -7.31 0.29 7.72
CA LEU A 148 -8.31 -0.55 7.07
C LEU A 148 -8.44 -1.90 7.77
N SER A 149 -9.68 -2.26 8.12
CA SER A 149 -10.10 -3.53 8.72
C SER A 149 -11.47 -3.92 8.17
N PRO A 150 -11.99 -5.12 8.43
CA PRO A 150 -13.34 -5.49 8.01
C PRO A 150 -14.42 -4.49 8.41
N ASP A 151 -14.28 -3.83 9.56
CA ASP A 151 -15.22 -2.83 10.07
C ASP A 151 -15.18 -1.50 9.28
N ALA A 152 -14.18 -1.28 8.44
CA ALA A 152 -14.06 -0.08 7.62
C ALA A 152 -15.00 -0.07 6.41
N LEU A 153 -15.66 -1.19 6.11
CA LEU A 153 -16.49 -1.35 4.90
C LEU A 153 -17.58 -0.27 4.73
N PRO A 154 -18.37 0.12 5.77
CA PRO A 154 -19.35 1.19 5.61
C PRO A 154 -18.73 2.55 5.26
N ALA A 155 -17.61 2.91 5.91
CA ALA A 155 -16.91 4.16 5.64
C ALA A 155 -16.28 4.16 4.24
N LEU A 156 -15.73 3.02 3.80
CA LEU A 156 -15.16 2.86 2.47
C LEU A 156 -16.23 3.01 1.39
N ARG A 157 -17.43 2.46 1.60
CA ARG A 157 -18.57 2.62 0.66
C ARG A 157 -19.07 4.05 0.57
N ALA A 158 -18.94 4.82 1.65
CA ALA A 158 -19.32 6.24 1.69
C ALA A 158 -18.23 7.16 1.09
N PHE A 159 -17.01 6.64 0.89
CA PHE A 159 -15.92 7.37 0.29
C PHE A 159 -15.96 7.25 -1.23
N SER A 160 -15.88 8.39 -1.92
CA SER A 160 -15.76 8.43 -3.38
C SER A 160 -14.80 9.54 -3.78
N HIS A 161 -13.86 9.21 -4.67
CA HIS A 161 -12.97 10.17 -5.31
C HIS A 161 -12.55 9.64 -6.69
N PRO A 162 -12.59 10.45 -7.77
CA PRO A 162 -12.34 9.98 -9.13
C PRO A 162 -10.94 9.42 -9.36
N LEU A 163 -9.96 9.83 -8.54
CA LEU A 163 -8.56 9.34 -8.61
C LEU A 163 -8.25 8.25 -7.58
N CYS A 164 -9.21 7.82 -6.76
CA CYS A 164 -9.01 6.68 -5.87
C CYS A 164 -9.12 5.39 -6.67
N MET A 165 -7.99 4.74 -6.92
CA MET A 165 -7.91 3.54 -7.76
C MET A 165 -7.92 2.23 -6.97
N GLY A 166 -7.80 2.29 -5.65
CA GLY A 166 -7.78 1.10 -4.82
C GLY A 166 -7.49 1.39 -3.36
N ILE A 167 -7.35 0.31 -2.62
CA ILE A 167 -7.10 0.32 -1.17
C ILE A 167 -5.94 -0.59 -0.82
N ASP A 168 -5.21 -0.25 0.23
CA ASP A 168 -4.12 -1.06 0.79
C ASP A 168 -4.56 -1.74 2.10
N LEU A 169 -4.64 -3.07 2.08
CA LEU A 169 -5.01 -3.90 3.23
C LEU A 169 -3.76 -4.43 3.92
N ASN A 170 -3.49 -4.00 5.14
CA ASN A 170 -2.32 -4.45 5.88
C ASN A 170 -2.67 -5.05 7.25
N SER A 171 -2.36 -4.38 8.36
CA SER A 171 -2.43 -4.95 9.72
C SER A 171 -3.84 -5.39 10.13
N GLY A 172 -4.87 -4.69 9.69
CA GLY A 172 -6.27 -5.04 9.99
C GLY A 172 -6.76 -6.36 9.37
N PHE A 173 -5.96 -6.96 8.49
CA PHE A 173 -6.23 -8.23 7.82
C PHE A 173 -5.11 -9.25 8.07
N GLU A 174 -4.49 -9.20 9.25
CA GLU A 174 -3.43 -10.12 9.65
C GLU A 174 -3.85 -10.90 10.90
N THR A 175 -3.52 -12.18 10.95
CA THR A 175 -3.59 -13.03 12.15
C THR A 175 -2.33 -12.92 12.99
N ALA A 176 -1.20 -12.60 12.36
CA ALA A 176 0.08 -12.26 12.96
C ALA A 176 0.88 -11.37 11.98
N PRO A 177 1.91 -10.62 12.43
CA PRO A 177 2.73 -9.80 11.54
C PRO A 177 3.24 -10.57 10.32
N ALA A 178 2.90 -10.12 9.12
CA ALA A 178 3.18 -10.71 7.82
C ALA A 178 2.40 -12.01 7.48
N VAL A 179 1.42 -12.41 8.30
CA VAL A 179 0.51 -13.52 8.03
C VAL A 179 -0.89 -12.96 7.79
N LYS A 180 -1.31 -12.92 6.55
CA LYS A 180 -2.62 -12.40 6.15
C LYS A 180 -3.73 -13.42 6.40
N ASP A 181 -4.88 -12.94 6.85
CA ASP A 181 -6.14 -13.72 6.86
C ASP A 181 -6.74 -13.71 5.44
N ALA A 182 -6.41 -14.74 4.66
CA ALA A 182 -6.87 -14.87 3.28
C ALA A 182 -8.40 -14.95 3.16
N ALA A 183 -9.08 -15.54 4.15
CA ALA A 183 -10.53 -15.66 4.17
C ALA A 183 -11.19 -14.28 4.40
N ALA A 184 -10.70 -13.53 5.38
CA ALA A 184 -11.18 -12.17 5.66
C ALA A 184 -10.95 -11.24 4.47
N ILE A 185 -9.77 -11.31 3.81
CA ILE A 185 -9.47 -10.54 2.60
C ILE A 185 -10.44 -10.91 1.48
N THR A 186 -10.65 -12.21 1.21
CA THR A 186 -11.56 -12.67 0.15
C THR A 186 -12.97 -12.15 0.37
N GLN A 187 -13.48 -12.27 1.61
CA GLN A 187 -14.82 -11.79 1.96
C GLN A 187 -14.93 -10.28 1.78
N PHE A 188 -13.92 -9.54 2.23
CA PHE A 188 -13.91 -8.09 2.14
C PHE A 188 -13.89 -7.60 0.68
N ILE A 189 -13.05 -8.20 -0.17
CA ILE A 189 -12.97 -7.88 -1.60
C ILE A 189 -14.32 -8.17 -2.28
N LYS A 190 -14.95 -9.32 -2.01
CA LYS A 190 -16.29 -9.62 -2.52
C LYS A 190 -17.31 -8.57 -2.10
N SER A 191 -17.27 -8.14 -0.84
CA SER A 191 -18.19 -7.13 -0.30
C SER A 191 -18.02 -5.75 -0.93
N ILE A 192 -16.84 -5.42 -1.44
CA ILE A 192 -16.58 -4.18 -2.18
C ILE A 192 -17.08 -4.31 -3.62
N LYS A 193 -16.68 -5.38 -4.32
CA LYS A 193 -16.95 -5.56 -5.76
C LYS A 193 -18.42 -5.81 -6.11
N HIS A 194 -19.25 -6.33 -5.17
CA HIS A 194 -20.68 -6.59 -5.41
C HIS A 194 -21.57 -5.34 -5.39
N ASN A 195 -21.03 -4.18 -5.07
CA ASN A 195 -21.78 -2.91 -4.98
C ASN A 195 -21.12 -1.76 -5.74
N ALA A 196 -20.22 -2.09 -6.70
CA ALA A 196 -19.59 -1.15 -7.61
C ALA A 196 -20.35 -1.10 -8.95
#